data_444e8ecf9da215c6a8c86cc3defdb09f
#
_entry.id   444e8ecf9da215c6a8c86cc3defdb09f
#
_cell.length_a   1.000
_cell.length_b   1.000
_cell.length_c   1.000
_cell.angle_alpha   90.00
_cell.angle_beta   90.00
_cell.angle_gamma   90.00
#
_symmetry.space_group_name_H-M   'P 1'
#
loop_
_entity.id
_entity.type
_entity.pdbx_description
1 polymer ?
#
loop_
_entity_poly.entity_id
_entity_poly.type
_entity_poly.pdbx_seq_one_letter_code
_entity_poly.pdbx_strand_id
1 'polypeptide(L)'
;MKKILLALAIFTVNFCLAQNAKNEGWYIQELHYPEINLPVDYKNFSIEIEENNENIKLNDNGKQKLTSFNNPKLESLIKSYFELPGYTKSDNPDFIIKFNNLGLKHIVSATEKKAYGKDAKNTYTGIIEIKSEVEVTVKDLNDSIIFTKKYSRKTKSESIGVYKNSGIPNKTLATTLIKNQYQNNARDYRTSKNVSEAGYIIQDISKSLKALFSSYYESKRVNLFRIKKEEKYGIDNNTQVDKLVALNKVDYSDSYNQELHKLVNESIEKFNTEIAKIKNKEDKKEKKIYWTLLSNLSGAYYAIGDYEKAIEYAKKRMEVDYNKKWKFNLEIAESRKKITDKNKS
;
A
#
# COMPACT_ATOMS: atom_id res chain seq x y z
N MET A 1 16.61 -49.02 2.99
CA MET A 1 15.41 -48.51 2.30
C MET A 1 14.15 -48.43 3.15
N LYS A 2 13.76 -49.48 3.91
CA LYS A 2 12.54 -49.43 4.78
C LYS A 2 12.54 -48.33 5.85
N LYS A 3 13.68 -47.98 6.45
CA LYS A 3 13.80 -46.92 7.48
C LYS A 3 13.67 -45.51 6.89
N ILE A 4 14.07 -45.29 5.62
CA ILE A 4 13.93 -43.98 4.93
C ILE A 4 12.49 -43.77 4.50
N LEU A 5 11.79 -44.82 4.05
CA LEU A 5 10.36 -44.76 3.75
C LEU A 5 9.50 -44.44 4.97
N LEU A 6 9.86 -44.98 6.15
CA LEU A 6 9.16 -44.67 7.40
C LEU A 6 9.37 -43.19 7.84
N ALA A 7 10.59 -42.69 7.68
CA ALA A 7 10.88 -41.27 7.96
C ALA A 7 10.17 -40.31 7.00
N LEU A 8 10.08 -40.65 5.70
CA LEU A 8 9.30 -39.87 4.73
C LEU A 8 7.79 -39.91 5.03
N ALA A 9 7.25 -41.08 5.43
CA ALA A 9 5.84 -41.20 5.80
C ALA A 9 5.49 -40.39 7.06
N ILE A 10 6.40 -40.32 8.06
CA ILE A 10 6.22 -39.51 9.23
C ILE A 10 6.30 -38.00 8.90
N PHE A 11 7.16 -37.60 7.94
CA PHE A 11 7.26 -36.22 7.47
C PHE A 11 6.02 -35.79 6.67
N THR A 12 5.49 -36.65 5.80
CA THR A 12 4.29 -36.34 5.01
C THR A 12 3.01 -36.30 5.85
N VAL A 13 2.89 -37.11 6.87
CA VAL A 13 1.74 -37.08 7.81
C VAL A 13 1.73 -35.79 8.63
N ASN A 14 2.90 -35.23 8.97
CA ASN A 14 2.95 -33.94 9.69
C ASN A 14 2.62 -32.73 8.80
N PHE A 15 2.85 -32.77 7.51
CA PHE A 15 2.45 -31.71 6.58
C PHE A 15 0.94 -31.69 6.29
N CYS A 16 0.25 -32.81 6.31
CA CYS A 16 -1.20 -32.88 6.08
C CYS A 16 -2.07 -32.44 7.24
N LEU A 17 -1.51 -32.26 8.45
CA LEU A 17 -2.27 -31.83 9.64
C LEU A 17 -2.24 -30.31 9.88
N ALA A 18 -1.69 -29.53 8.95
CA ALA A 18 -1.24 -28.15 9.21
C ALA A 18 -2.30 -27.07 9.14
N GLN A 19 -3.55 -27.27 8.71
CA GLN A 19 -4.52 -26.16 8.66
C GLN A 19 -5.97 -26.57 8.97
N ASN A 20 -6.36 -26.45 10.26
CA ASN A 20 -7.77 -26.49 10.64
C ASN A 20 -8.46 -25.10 10.60
N ALA A 21 -7.71 -24.01 10.36
CA ALA A 21 -8.24 -22.68 10.23
C ALA A 21 -7.98 -22.14 8.81
N LYS A 22 -8.97 -21.50 8.20
CA LYS A 22 -8.86 -20.82 6.91
C LYS A 22 -9.05 -19.32 7.15
N ASN A 23 -8.12 -18.51 6.67
CA ASN A 23 -8.22 -17.06 6.76
C ASN A 23 -9.23 -16.54 5.74
N GLU A 24 -10.18 -15.74 6.21
CA GLU A 24 -11.11 -14.97 5.39
C GLU A 24 -10.83 -13.47 5.56
N GLY A 25 -10.81 -12.73 4.44
CA GLY A 25 -10.68 -11.28 4.47
C GLY A 25 -12.03 -10.64 4.75
N TRP A 26 -12.10 -9.83 5.78
CA TRP A 26 -13.22 -8.96 6.06
C TRP A 26 -12.75 -7.51 5.94
N TYR A 27 -13.49 -6.68 5.21
CA TYR A 27 -13.14 -5.29 4.97
C TYR A 27 -14.11 -4.39 5.72
N ILE A 28 -13.57 -3.54 6.58
CA ILE A 28 -14.30 -2.52 7.33
C ILE A 28 -13.87 -1.13 6.87
N GLN A 29 -14.69 -0.13 7.13
CA GLN A 29 -14.33 1.26 6.94
C GLN A 29 -13.73 1.81 8.25
N GLU A 30 -12.50 2.25 8.19
CA GLU A 30 -11.78 2.80 9.33
C GLU A 30 -11.57 4.30 9.13
N LEU A 31 -11.91 5.10 10.15
CA LEU A 31 -11.66 6.55 10.10
C LEU A 31 -10.17 6.82 10.23
N HIS A 32 -9.56 7.37 9.20
CA HIS A 32 -8.22 7.90 9.26
C HIS A 32 -8.23 9.30 9.88
N TYR A 33 -7.34 9.56 10.82
CA TYR A 33 -7.12 10.88 11.39
C TYR A 33 -5.89 11.53 10.76
N PRO A 34 -5.88 12.86 10.57
CA PRO A 34 -4.72 13.57 10.04
C PRO A 34 -3.50 13.41 10.97
N GLU A 35 -2.32 13.35 10.37
CA GLU A 35 -1.06 13.36 11.12
C GLU A 35 -0.71 14.78 11.61
N ILE A 36 -1.14 15.79 10.85
CA ILE A 36 -0.95 17.22 11.11
C ILE A 36 -2.34 17.85 11.22
N ASN A 37 -2.67 18.34 12.40
CA ASN A 37 -3.92 19.06 12.61
C ASN A 37 -3.76 20.51 12.16
N LEU A 38 -4.51 20.91 11.14
CA LEU A 38 -4.70 22.32 10.81
C LEU A 38 -5.69 22.95 11.81
N PRO A 39 -5.69 24.29 11.97
CA PRO A 39 -6.70 24.98 12.74
C PRO A 39 -8.11 24.56 12.35
N VAL A 40 -9.01 24.41 13.32
CA VAL A 40 -10.37 23.85 13.12
C VAL A 40 -11.23 24.70 12.18
N ASP A 41 -10.94 25.98 12.11
CA ASP A 41 -11.59 26.96 11.24
C ASP A 41 -11.10 26.91 9.78
N TYR A 42 -9.98 26.26 9.50
CA TYR A 42 -9.49 26.10 8.13
C TYR A 42 -10.40 25.15 7.34
N LYS A 43 -10.99 25.68 6.26
CA LYS A 43 -11.89 24.91 5.36
C LYS A 43 -11.48 25.02 3.90
N ASN A 44 -10.74 26.09 3.57
CA ASN A 44 -10.45 26.45 2.19
C ASN A 44 -8.95 26.47 1.92
N PHE A 45 -8.57 26.03 0.72
CA PHE A 45 -7.19 26.15 0.27
C PHE A 45 -7.11 26.69 -1.15
N SER A 46 -5.97 27.28 -1.48
CA SER A 46 -5.60 27.59 -2.85
C SER A 46 -4.38 26.77 -3.28
N ILE A 47 -4.16 26.70 -4.58
CA ILE A 47 -3.01 26.03 -5.18
C ILE A 47 -2.17 27.04 -5.93
N GLU A 48 -0.91 27.14 -5.55
CA GLU A 48 0.14 27.85 -6.30
C GLU A 48 1.00 26.83 -7.06
N ILE A 49 1.33 27.12 -8.30
CA ILE A 49 2.16 26.26 -9.15
C ILE A 49 3.33 27.07 -9.66
N GLU A 50 4.51 26.63 -9.30
CA GLU A 50 5.77 27.12 -9.85
C GLU A 50 6.26 26.10 -10.89
N GLU A 51 6.02 26.42 -12.16
CA GLU A 51 6.54 25.63 -13.28
C GLU A 51 7.98 26.07 -13.53
N ASN A 52 8.90 25.22 -13.15
CA ASN A 52 10.27 25.36 -13.63
C ASN A 52 10.30 24.86 -15.09
N ASN A 53 10.18 25.78 -16.04
CA ASN A 53 10.22 25.50 -17.47
C ASN A 53 11.61 25.03 -17.94
N GLU A 54 12.53 24.83 -17.03
CA GLU A 54 13.85 24.30 -17.34
C GLU A 54 13.78 22.79 -17.61
N ASN A 55 13.64 22.49 -18.88
CA ASN A 55 14.33 21.47 -19.65
C ASN A 55 14.59 20.12 -18.97
N ILE A 56 14.00 19.09 -19.56
CA ILE A 56 14.39 17.70 -19.29
C ILE A 56 15.90 17.53 -19.55
N LYS A 57 16.65 17.27 -18.50
CA LYS A 57 18.09 17.05 -18.56
C LYS A 57 18.36 15.61 -19.01
N LEU A 58 18.83 15.43 -20.24
CA LEU A 58 19.42 14.16 -20.67
C LEU A 58 20.86 14.08 -20.15
N ASN A 59 21.13 13.09 -19.32
CA ASN A 59 22.50 12.82 -18.87
C ASN A 59 23.20 11.99 -19.94
N ASP A 60 24.03 12.64 -20.76
CA ASP A 60 24.87 12.00 -21.77
C ASP A 60 26.34 12.08 -21.34
N ASN A 61 26.86 10.98 -20.78
CA ASN A 61 28.26 10.87 -20.36
C ASN A 61 28.78 12.05 -19.50
N GLY A 62 27.97 12.49 -18.52
CA GLY A 62 28.31 13.63 -17.67
C GLY A 62 28.05 15.01 -18.29
N LYS A 63 27.65 15.08 -19.57
CA LYS A 63 27.21 16.33 -20.20
C LYS A 63 25.69 16.37 -20.21
N GLN A 64 25.12 17.37 -19.57
CA GLN A 64 23.68 17.62 -19.60
C GLN A 64 23.32 18.27 -20.93
N LYS A 65 22.62 17.55 -21.81
CA LYS A 65 22.03 18.11 -23.03
C LYS A 65 20.61 18.53 -22.71
N LEU A 66 20.36 19.82 -22.73
CA LEU A 66 19.02 20.39 -22.58
C LEU A 66 18.23 20.13 -23.86
N THR A 67 17.11 19.46 -23.76
CA THR A 67 16.15 19.34 -24.86
C THR A 67 14.83 19.91 -24.37
N SER A 68 14.29 20.86 -25.12
CA SER A 68 12.95 21.39 -24.87
C SER A 68 11.92 20.29 -25.10
N PHE A 69 11.35 19.76 -24.05
CA PHE A 69 10.19 18.88 -24.12
C PHE A 69 8.99 19.62 -23.58
N ASN A 70 7.83 19.42 -24.18
CA ASN A 70 6.59 19.84 -23.60
C ASN A 70 6.40 19.07 -22.28
N ASN A 71 6.79 19.67 -21.17
CA ASN A 71 6.35 19.20 -19.87
C ASN A 71 4.82 19.25 -19.87
N PRO A 72 4.14 18.19 -19.45
CA PRO A 72 2.69 18.28 -19.23
C PRO A 72 2.46 19.40 -18.22
N LYS A 73 1.51 20.30 -18.54
CA LYS A 73 1.17 21.39 -17.63
C LYS A 73 0.74 20.79 -16.28
N LEU A 74 1.49 21.10 -15.24
CA LEU A 74 1.24 20.56 -13.91
C LEU A 74 -0.17 20.92 -13.42
N GLU A 75 -0.64 22.10 -13.77
CA GLU A 75 -1.99 22.58 -13.45
C GLU A 75 -3.11 21.63 -13.90
N SER A 76 -3.06 21.13 -15.15
CA SER A 76 -4.08 20.21 -15.65
C SER A 76 -4.04 18.86 -14.94
N LEU A 77 -2.86 18.38 -14.56
CA LEU A 77 -2.70 17.14 -13.81
C LEU A 77 -3.18 17.29 -12.37
N ILE A 78 -2.88 18.42 -11.72
CA ILE A 78 -3.38 18.70 -10.38
C ILE A 78 -4.92 18.79 -10.40
N LYS A 79 -5.52 19.47 -11.38
CA LYS A 79 -6.99 19.51 -11.52
C LYS A 79 -7.62 18.12 -11.67
N SER A 80 -6.91 17.18 -12.31
CA SER A 80 -7.43 15.83 -12.58
C SER A 80 -7.19 14.82 -11.47
N TYR A 81 -6.14 14.99 -10.67
CA TYR A 81 -5.66 13.94 -9.77
C TYR A 81 -5.47 14.38 -8.31
N PHE A 82 -5.59 15.69 -8.03
CA PHE A 82 -5.37 16.18 -6.68
C PHE A 82 -6.69 16.44 -5.96
N GLU A 83 -6.86 15.77 -4.83
CA GLU A 83 -7.98 15.93 -3.91
C GLU A 83 -7.49 16.01 -2.47
N LEU A 84 -8.10 16.89 -1.70
CA LEU A 84 -7.85 17.01 -0.25
C LEU A 84 -9.21 16.97 0.49
N PRO A 85 -9.69 15.77 0.87
CA PRO A 85 -10.99 15.61 1.52
C PRO A 85 -11.11 16.43 2.80
N GLY A 86 -12.27 17.01 3.01
CA GLY A 86 -12.54 17.91 4.15
C GLY A 86 -12.20 19.37 3.90
N TYR A 87 -11.55 19.69 2.76
CA TYR A 87 -11.20 21.06 2.38
C TYR A 87 -11.70 21.38 0.97
N THR A 88 -12.03 22.64 0.73
CA THR A 88 -12.54 23.13 -0.55
C THR A 88 -11.51 24.05 -1.22
N LYS A 89 -11.29 23.89 -2.51
CA LYS A 89 -10.47 24.84 -3.28
C LYS A 89 -11.22 26.16 -3.42
N SER A 90 -10.57 27.28 -3.07
CA SER A 90 -11.20 28.60 -3.03
C SER A 90 -10.21 29.71 -3.41
N ASP A 91 -10.73 30.82 -3.92
CA ASP A 91 -9.96 32.04 -4.14
C ASP A 91 -9.75 32.83 -2.82
N ASN A 92 -10.55 32.52 -1.78
CA ASN A 92 -10.34 33.00 -0.40
C ASN A 92 -9.86 31.82 0.46
N PRO A 93 -8.59 31.43 0.40
CA PRO A 93 -8.07 30.28 1.11
C PRO A 93 -7.79 30.62 2.58
N ASP A 94 -7.75 29.60 3.43
CA ASP A 94 -7.21 29.64 4.79
C ASP A 94 -5.73 29.21 4.80
N PHE A 95 -5.33 28.43 3.79
CA PHE A 95 -3.94 28.01 3.59
C PHE A 95 -3.65 27.77 2.10
N ILE A 96 -2.37 27.70 1.77
CA ILE A 96 -1.88 27.61 0.40
C ILE A 96 -1.05 26.33 0.24
N ILE A 97 -1.31 25.59 -0.83
CA ILE A 97 -0.51 24.43 -1.24
C ILE A 97 0.28 24.82 -2.48
N LYS A 98 1.59 24.99 -2.33
CA LYS A 98 2.50 25.35 -3.41
C LYS A 98 3.17 24.09 -3.98
N PHE A 99 3.05 23.90 -5.28
CA PHE A 99 3.74 22.87 -6.05
C PHE A 99 4.89 23.49 -6.84
N ASN A 100 6.11 23.12 -6.53
CA ASN A 100 7.29 23.49 -7.28
C ASN A 100 7.74 22.31 -8.14
N ASN A 101 7.56 22.42 -9.45
CA ASN A 101 7.93 21.37 -10.41
C ASN A 101 9.44 21.38 -10.66
N LEU A 102 10.16 20.39 -10.10
CA LEU A 102 11.61 20.23 -10.28
C LEU A 102 11.97 19.47 -11.59
N GLY A 103 10.94 19.07 -12.37
CA GLY A 103 11.07 18.52 -13.69
C GLY A 103 11.19 17.00 -13.78
N LEU A 104 11.42 16.55 -15.00
CA LEU A 104 11.58 15.15 -15.39
C LEU A 104 12.99 14.88 -15.90
N LYS A 105 13.58 13.78 -15.47
CA LYS A 105 14.90 13.33 -15.96
C LYS A 105 14.76 11.97 -16.62
N HIS A 106 15.33 11.83 -17.82
CA HIS A 106 15.40 10.57 -18.53
C HIS A 106 16.81 10.00 -18.44
N ILE A 107 16.91 8.75 -17.98
CA ILE A 107 18.17 8.01 -17.89
C ILE A 107 18.10 6.85 -18.87
N VAL A 108 18.90 6.93 -19.94
CA VAL A 108 18.98 5.89 -20.97
C VAL A 108 20.21 5.06 -20.74
N SER A 109 20.07 3.75 -20.66
CA SER A 109 21.14 2.81 -20.40
C SER A 109 20.97 1.52 -21.21
N ALA A 110 22.02 0.68 -21.21
CA ALA A 110 21.94 -0.67 -21.76
C ALA A 110 22.18 -1.71 -20.67
N THR A 111 21.37 -2.76 -20.66
CA THR A 111 21.66 -3.99 -19.93
C THR A 111 22.22 -5.05 -20.87
N GLU A 112 23.19 -5.82 -20.39
CA GLU A 112 23.81 -6.91 -21.13
C GLU A 112 23.32 -8.24 -20.56
N LYS A 113 22.81 -9.10 -21.42
CA LYS A 113 22.59 -10.51 -21.11
C LYS A 113 23.69 -11.30 -21.77
N LYS A 114 24.60 -11.83 -20.97
CA LYS A 114 25.66 -12.72 -21.44
C LYS A 114 25.06 -14.06 -21.91
N ALA A 115 25.51 -14.51 -23.05
CA ALA A 115 25.17 -15.82 -23.57
C ALA A 115 26.28 -16.81 -23.22
N TYR A 116 25.91 -18.06 -23.03
CA TYR A 116 26.82 -19.14 -22.67
C TYR A 116 26.91 -20.12 -23.85
N GLY A 117 28.15 -20.47 -24.28
CA GLY A 117 28.45 -21.43 -25.38
C GLY A 117 29.47 -20.88 -26.38
N LYS A 118 30.08 -21.77 -27.18
CA LYS A 118 31.20 -21.48 -28.07
C LYS A 118 30.92 -20.40 -29.12
N ASP A 119 29.63 -20.23 -29.54
CA ASP A 119 29.19 -19.25 -30.54
C ASP A 119 28.13 -18.30 -30.00
N ALA A 120 28.01 -18.26 -28.69
CA ALA A 120 26.97 -17.49 -28.04
C ALA A 120 27.33 -15.98 -27.99
N LYS A 121 26.46 -15.16 -28.53
CA LYS A 121 26.64 -13.70 -28.61
C LYS A 121 25.77 -12.98 -27.59
N ASN A 122 26.35 -12.01 -26.90
CA ASN A 122 25.64 -11.21 -25.90
C ASN A 122 24.46 -10.44 -26.51
N THR A 123 23.40 -10.31 -25.72
CA THR A 123 22.23 -9.50 -26.08
C THR A 123 22.25 -8.23 -25.27
N TYR A 124 22.09 -7.08 -25.92
CA TYR A 124 21.99 -5.79 -25.27
C TYR A 124 20.54 -5.27 -25.38
N THR A 125 19.96 -4.89 -24.25
CA THR A 125 18.62 -4.32 -24.17
C THR A 125 18.72 -2.88 -23.72
N GLY A 126 18.15 -1.97 -24.51
CA GLY A 126 17.99 -0.57 -24.14
C GLY A 126 16.93 -0.40 -23.08
N ILE A 127 17.26 0.39 -22.07
CA ILE A 127 16.38 0.67 -20.94
C ILE A 127 16.28 2.17 -20.76
N ILE A 128 15.04 2.66 -20.66
CA ILE A 128 14.77 4.03 -20.22
C ILE A 128 14.18 4.01 -18.81
N GLU A 129 14.65 4.93 -18.01
CA GLU A 129 14.17 5.21 -16.68
C GLU A 129 13.81 6.68 -16.60
N ILE A 130 12.61 7.02 -16.14
CA ILE A 130 12.13 8.39 -16.00
C ILE A 130 12.06 8.70 -14.50
N LYS A 131 12.68 9.80 -14.07
CA LYS A 131 12.60 10.33 -12.72
C LYS A 131 11.84 11.65 -12.74
N SER A 132 10.74 11.73 -12.00
CA SER A 132 9.99 12.95 -11.77
C SER A 132 10.21 13.46 -10.34
N GLU A 133 10.29 14.77 -10.17
CA GLU A 133 10.50 15.41 -8.88
C GLU A 133 9.59 16.64 -8.75
N VAL A 134 8.88 16.72 -7.62
CA VAL A 134 8.03 17.86 -7.25
C VAL A 134 8.25 18.15 -5.78
N GLU A 135 8.48 19.40 -5.42
CA GLU A 135 8.48 19.85 -4.04
C GLU A 135 7.13 20.47 -3.72
N VAL A 136 6.57 20.08 -2.58
CA VAL A 136 5.28 20.59 -2.11
C VAL A 136 5.48 21.29 -0.78
N THR A 137 4.99 22.51 -0.71
CA THR A 137 4.98 23.32 0.53
C THR A 137 3.55 23.69 0.87
N VAL A 138 3.14 23.45 2.11
CA VAL A 138 1.87 23.94 2.68
C VAL A 138 2.22 25.06 3.62
N LYS A 139 1.60 26.23 3.44
CA LYS A 139 1.82 27.44 4.24
C LYS A 139 0.50 28.10 4.63
N ASP A 140 0.48 28.81 5.75
CA ASP A 140 -0.62 29.68 6.11
C ASP A 140 -0.59 31.00 5.30
N LEU A 141 -1.57 31.88 5.54
CA LEU A 141 -1.65 33.18 4.87
C LEU A 141 -0.56 34.18 5.31
N ASN A 142 0.16 33.89 6.38
CA ASN A 142 1.30 34.66 6.86
C ASN A 142 2.62 34.14 6.35
N ASP A 143 2.60 33.26 5.33
CA ASP A 143 3.76 32.56 4.76
C ASP A 143 4.50 31.62 5.74
N SER A 144 3.91 31.31 6.90
CA SER A 144 4.50 30.33 7.82
C SER A 144 4.38 28.91 7.24
N ILE A 145 5.49 28.22 7.14
CA ILE A 145 5.53 26.89 6.58
C ILE A 145 4.98 25.87 7.59
N ILE A 146 3.85 25.23 7.24
CA ILE A 146 3.22 24.16 8.00
C ILE A 146 3.89 22.83 7.64
N PHE A 147 4.21 22.63 6.35
CA PHE A 147 4.80 21.41 5.84
C PHE A 147 5.57 21.66 4.57
N THR A 148 6.68 20.97 4.39
CA THR A 148 7.39 20.91 3.10
C THR A 148 7.97 19.53 2.88
N LYS A 149 7.88 19.04 1.63
CA LYS A 149 8.44 17.76 1.25
C LYS A 149 8.73 17.70 -0.23
N LYS A 150 9.90 17.16 -0.55
CA LYS A 150 10.26 16.79 -1.92
C LYS A 150 9.78 15.37 -2.22
N TYR A 151 8.96 15.23 -3.24
CA TYR A 151 8.51 13.96 -3.78
C TYR A 151 9.36 13.60 -4.98
N SER A 152 9.76 12.34 -5.06
CA SER A 152 10.54 11.83 -6.17
C SER A 152 10.01 10.46 -6.55
N ARG A 153 9.66 10.30 -7.82
CA ARG A 153 9.21 9.05 -8.39
C ARG A 153 10.14 8.63 -9.52
N LYS A 154 10.39 7.33 -9.59
CA LYS A 154 11.22 6.70 -10.61
C LYS A 154 10.42 5.56 -11.24
N THR A 155 10.30 5.56 -12.57
CA THR A 155 9.69 4.43 -13.29
C THR A 155 10.51 3.17 -13.11
N LYS A 156 9.83 2.04 -13.22
CA LYS A 156 10.51 0.79 -13.56
C LYS A 156 11.11 0.94 -14.95
N SER A 157 12.35 0.46 -15.11
CA SER A 157 13.04 0.46 -16.38
C SER A 157 12.22 -0.24 -17.47
N GLU A 158 11.98 0.44 -18.59
CA GLU A 158 11.29 -0.11 -19.75
C GLU A 158 12.28 -0.42 -20.87
N SER A 159 12.04 -1.51 -21.60
CA SER A 159 12.84 -1.87 -22.77
C SER A 159 12.47 -0.95 -23.94
N ILE A 160 13.46 -0.29 -24.54
CA ILE A 160 13.31 0.58 -25.72
C ILE A 160 13.94 0.02 -26.98
N GLY A 161 14.52 -1.17 -26.91
CA GLY A 161 15.09 -1.87 -28.05
C GLY A 161 15.93 -3.05 -27.60
N VAL A 162 16.01 -4.04 -28.43
CA VAL A 162 16.82 -5.23 -28.21
C VAL A 162 17.79 -5.43 -29.37
N TYR A 163 19.07 -5.41 -29.08
CA TYR A 163 20.13 -5.67 -30.06
C TYR A 163 20.67 -7.06 -29.88
N LYS A 164 20.26 -7.95 -30.79
CA LYS A 164 20.81 -9.29 -30.85
C LYS A 164 21.92 -9.33 -31.90
N ASN A 165 23.10 -9.73 -31.51
CA ASN A 165 24.08 -10.33 -32.39
C ASN A 165 24.58 -9.52 -33.59
N SER A 166 24.45 -8.22 -33.62
CA SER A 166 24.70 -7.39 -34.81
C SER A 166 26.11 -6.79 -34.85
N GLY A 167 27.14 -7.57 -34.48
CA GLY A 167 28.51 -7.06 -34.51
C GLY A 167 28.85 -5.99 -33.46
N ILE A 168 28.01 -5.83 -32.43
CA ILE A 168 28.25 -4.90 -31.33
C ILE A 168 29.25 -5.51 -30.36
N PRO A 169 30.49 -5.03 -30.33
CA PRO A 169 31.59 -5.68 -29.61
C PRO A 169 31.48 -5.49 -28.08
N ASN A 170 30.77 -4.47 -27.62
CA ASN A 170 30.73 -4.16 -26.18
C ASN A 170 29.50 -3.31 -25.79
N LYS A 171 29.26 -3.24 -24.48
CA LYS A 171 28.16 -2.51 -23.86
C LYS A 171 28.21 -0.99 -24.16
N THR A 172 29.39 -0.39 -24.32
CA THR A 172 29.55 1.04 -24.59
C THR A 172 28.97 1.40 -25.96
N LEU A 173 29.32 0.65 -27.00
CA LEU A 173 28.76 0.85 -28.33
C LEU A 173 27.24 0.59 -28.37
N ALA A 174 26.78 -0.47 -27.68
CA ALA A 174 25.35 -0.74 -27.52
C ALA A 174 24.63 0.46 -26.87
N THR A 175 25.19 1.02 -25.82
CA THR A 175 24.62 2.19 -25.13
C THR A 175 24.53 3.40 -26.06
N THR A 176 25.55 3.64 -26.88
CA THR A 176 25.56 4.74 -27.85
C THR A 176 24.46 4.57 -28.91
N LEU A 177 24.33 3.38 -29.49
CA LEU A 177 23.29 3.06 -30.47
C LEU A 177 21.88 3.22 -29.89
N ILE A 178 21.66 2.73 -28.66
CA ILE A 178 20.40 2.87 -27.93
C ILE A 178 20.06 4.35 -27.67
N LYS A 179 21.04 5.16 -27.27
CA LYS A 179 20.86 6.59 -27.07
C LYS A 179 20.50 7.31 -28.37
N ASN A 180 21.16 6.97 -29.47
CA ASN A 180 20.85 7.53 -30.79
C ASN A 180 19.44 7.13 -31.23
N GLN A 181 19.05 5.88 -31.08
CA GLN A 181 17.69 5.42 -31.38
C GLN A 181 16.66 6.13 -30.51
N TYR A 182 16.93 6.30 -29.22
CA TYR A 182 16.09 7.05 -28.31
C TYR A 182 15.94 8.52 -28.75
N GLN A 183 17.01 9.16 -29.19
CA GLN A 183 16.98 10.54 -29.69
C GLN A 183 16.14 10.69 -30.97
N ASN A 184 16.26 9.74 -31.90
CA ASN A 184 15.57 9.77 -33.18
C ASN A 184 14.06 9.49 -33.08
N ASN A 185 13.65 8.61 -32.16
CA ASN A 185 12.24 8.21 -32.00
C ASN A 185 11.57 8.84 -30.76
N ALA A 186 12.21 9.85 -30.20
CA ALA A 186 11.93 10.26 -28.82
C ALA A 186 10.63 11.05 -28.66
N ARG A 187 10.11 11.69 -29.71
CA ARG A 187 8.98 12.63 -29.58
C ARG A 187 7.73 11.95 -29.05
N ASP A 188 7.27 10.90 -29.71
CA ASP A 188 6.01 10.24 -29.36
C ASP A 188 6.11 9.44 -28.06
N TYR A 189 7.24 8.73 -27.89
CA TYR A 189 7.52 7.96 -26.68
C TYR A 189 7.63 8.85 -25.43
N ARG A 190 8.22 10.02 -25.56
CA ARG A 190 8.43 10.97 -24.47
C ARG A 190 7.14 11.61 -23.99
N THR A 191 6.25 12.02 -24.91
CA THR A 191 5.05 12.78 -24.53
C THR A 191 4.11 11.95 -23.67
N SER A 192 3.72 10.77 -24.12
CA SER A 192 2.78 9.93 -23.38
C SER A 192 3.34 9.45 -22.04
N LYS A 193 4.62 9.09 -21.99
CA LYS A 193 5.28 8.63 -20.76
C LYS A 193 5.48 9.77 -19.75
N ASN A 194 5.86 10.95 -20.21
CA ASN A 194 6.01 12.12 -19.33
C ASN A 194 4.68 12.50 -18.69
N VAL A 195 3.58 12.50 -19.43
CA VAL A 195 2.24 12.77 -18.88
C VAL A 195 1.87 11.73 -17.83
N SER A 196 2.10 10.45 -18.13
CA SER A 196 1.79 9.37 -17.18
C SER A 196 2.62 9.49 -15.87
N GLU A 197 3.93 9.73 -15.98
CA GLU A 197 4.80 9.85 -14.81
C GLU A 197 4.50 11.08 -13.96
N ALA A 198 4.21 12.21 -14.61
CA ALA A 198 3.76 13.42 -13.93
C ALA A 198 2.40 13.19 -13.23
N GLY A 199 1.46 12.49 -13.88
CA GLY A 199 0.19 12.10 -13.25
C GLY A 199 0.36 11.21 -12.04
N TYR A 200 1.25 10.21 -12.12
CA TYR A 200 1.52 9.31 -10.99
C TYR A 200 2.15 10.03 -9.79
N ILE A 201 3.09 10.97 -10.02
CA ILE A 201 3.67 11.71 -8.89
C ILE A 201 2.62 12.61 -8.21
N ILE A 202 1.70 13.22 -8.96
CA ILE A 202 0.59 14.00 -8.39
C ILE A 202 -0.35 13.12 -7.58
N GLN A 203 -0.66 11.90 -8.04
CA GLN A 203 -1.43 10.93 -7.26
C GLN A 203 -0.73 10.53 -5.96
N ASP A 204 0.58 10.31 -6.00
CA ASP A 204 1.37 9.99 -4.81
C ASP A 204 1.39 11.17 -3.81
N ILE A 205 1.49 12.41 -4.32
CA ILE A 205 1.39 13.63 -3.52
C ILE A 205 -0.01 13.76 -2.90
N SER A 206 -1.08 13.59 -3.70
CA SER A 206 -2.47 13.66 -3.23
C SER A 206 -2.71 12.67 -2.11
N LYS A 207 -2.29 11.42 -2.26
CA LYS A 207 -2.38 10.40 -1.20
C LYS A 207 -1.62 10.80 0.06
N SER A 208 -0.41 11.35 -0.10
CA SER A 208 0.41 11.79 1.03
C SER A 208 -0.21 12.96 1.78
N LEU A 209 -0.67 14.01 1.07
CA LEU A 209 -1.29 15.17 1.69
C LEU A 209 -2.65 14.82 2.31
N LYS A 210 -3.42 13.94 1.67
CA LYS A 210 -4.65 13.40 2.26
C LYS A 210 -4.38 12.71 3.60
N ALA A 211 -3.35 11.87 3.69
CA ALA A 211 -2.98 11.21 4.93
C ALA A 211 -2.50 12.19 6.00
N LEU A 212 -1.78 13.26 5.59
CA LEU A 212 -1.24 14.25 6.52
C LEU A 212 -2.29 15.19 7.08
N PHE A 213 -3.27 15.64 6.28
CA PHE A 213 -4.14 16.75 6.63
C PHE A 213 -5.63 16.42 6.70
N SER A 214 -6.08 15.28 6.17
CA SER A 214 -7.50 14.98 6.07
C SER A 214 -7.93 13.85 6.98
N SER A 215 -9.13 13.99 7.55
CA SER A 215 -9.89 12.85 8.07
C SER A 215 -10.68 12.23 6.93
N TYR A 216 -10.59 10.92 6.76
CA TYR A 216 -11.33 10.18 5.74
C TYR A 216 -11.50 8.72 6.14
N TYR A 217 -12.48 8.07 5.55
CA TYR A 217 -12.63 6.62 5.74
C TYR A 217 -11.83 5.85 4.70
N GLU A 218 -11.14 4.82 5.15
CA GLU A 218 -10.42 3.89 4.28
C GLU A 218 -10.83 2.45 4.55
N SER A 219 -10.80 1.64 3.49
CA SER A 219 -11.08 0.22 3.62
C SER A 219 -9.91 -0.50 4.28
N LYS A 220 -10.16 -1.10 5.43
CA LYS A 220 -9.18 -1.86 6.20
C LYS A 220 -9.54 -3.33 6.23
N ARG A 221 -8.58 -4.18 5.85
CA ARG A 221 -8.75 -5.62 5.93
C ARG A 221 -8.55 -6.10 7.36
N VAL A 222 -9.56 -6.77 7.91
CA VAL A 222 -9.50 -7.52 9.15
C VAL A 222 -9.43 -9.01 8.82
N ASN A 223 -8.59 -9.76 9.52
CA ASN A 223 -8.48 -11.20 9.33
C ASN A 223 -9.42 -11.93 10.28
N LEU A 224 -10.37 -12.67 9.71
CA LEU A 224 -11.20 -13.62 10.40
C LEU A 224 -10.80 -15.05 9.99
N PHE A 225 -11.06 -16.01 10.84
CA PHE A 225 -10.66 -17.38 10.60
C PHE A 225 -11.84 -18.34 10.75
N ARG A 226 -12.00 -19.22 9.73
CA ARG A 226 -12.95 -20.33 9.77
C ARG A 226 -12.30 -21.55 10.41
N ILE A 227 -13.09 -22.34 11.12
CA ILE A 227 -12.73 -23.63 11.66
C ILE A 227 -13.18 -24.71 10.70
N LYS A 228 -12.27 -25.58 10.23
CA LYS A 228 -12.63 -26.73 9.41
C LYS A 228 -13.36 -27.77 10.25
N LYS A 229 -14.51 -28.27 9.75
CA LYS A 229 -15.30 -29.32 10.40
C LYS A 229 -15.68 -28.94 11.83
N GLU A 230 -16.11 -27.68 12.04
CA GLU A 230 -16.46 -27.15 13.35
C GLU A 230 -17.58 -27.94 14.04
N GLU A 231 -18.48 -28.53 13.25
CA GLU A 231 -19.55 -29.40 13.70
C GLU A 231 -19.07 -30.60 14.54
N LYS A 232 -17.84 -31.12 14.27
CA LYS A 232 -17.22 -32.21 15.03
C LYS A 232 -16.83 -31.81 16.44
N TYR A 233 -16.74 -30.53 16.71
CA TYR A 233 -16.35 -29.96 18.00
C TYR A 233 -17.53 -29.30 18.72
N GLY A 234 -18.74 -29.34 18.12
CA GLY A 234 -19.90 -28.64 18.66
C GLY A 234 -19.73 -27.12 18.69
N ILE A 235 -18.88 -26.57 17.82
CA ILE A 235 -18.53 -25.14 17.71
C ILE A 235 -19.32 -24.55 16.52
N ASP A 236 -19.80 -23.30 16.70
CA ASP A 236 -20.47 -22.52 15.68
C ASP A 236 -19.75 -21.17 15.49
N ASN A 237 -18.60 -21.22 14.84
CA ASN A 237 -17.78 -20.04 14.52
C ASN A 237 -18.06 -19.53 13.11
N ASN A 238 -18.22 -20.46 12.16
CA ASN A 238 -18.23 -20.10 10.73
C ASN A 238 -19.48 -19.31 10.35
N THR A 239 -20.61 -19.59 10.97
CA THR A 239 -21.84 -18.80 10.76
C THR A 239 -21.64 -17.33 11.10
N GLN A 240 -20.92 -17.02 12.18
CA GLN A 240 -20.64 -15.63 12.55
C GLN A 240 -19.61 -15.00 11.59
N VAL A 241 -18.58 -15.74 11.19
CA VAL A 241 -17.60 -15.28 10.19
C VAL A 241 -18.32 -14.96 8.87
N ASP A 242 -19.28 -15.79 8.44
CA ASP A 242 -20.05 -15.55 7.21
C ASP A 242 -20.89 -14.28 7.28
N LYS A 243 -21.57 -14.05 8.40
CA LYS A 243 -22.35 -12.83 8.61
C LYS A 243 -21.47 -11.58 8.56
N LEU A 244 -20.30 -11.58 9.24
CA LEU A 244 -19.37 -10.45 9.24
C LEU A 244 -18.80 -10.19 7.83
N VAL A 245 -18.37 -11.25 7.13
CA VAL A 245 -17.85 -11.12 5.77
C VAL A 245 -18.90 -10.65 4.77
N ALA A 246 -20.17 -10.96 4.99
CA ALA A 246 -21.26 -10.48 4.14
C ALA A 246 -21.40 -8.95 4.14
N LEU A 247 -21.00 -8.27 5.22
CA LEU A 247 -20.98 -6.80 5.30
C LEU A 247 -19.95 -6.15 4.37
N ASN A 248 -18.98 -6.88 3.81
CA ASN A 248 -18.04 -6.34 2.80
C ASN A 248 -18.74 -5.72 1.57
N LYS A 249 -20.00 -6.07 1.34
CA LYS A 249 -20.78 -5.66 0.16
C LYS A 249 -21.70 -4.47 0.44
N VAL A 250 -21.69 -3.95 1.65
CA VAL A 250 -22.56 -2.85 2.07
C VAL A 250 -21.81 -1.53 1.90
N ASP A 251 -22.46 -0.54 1.27
CA ASP A 251 -21.93 0.81 1.16
C ASP A 251 -21.83 1.46 2.55
N TYR A 252 -20.77 2.25 2.74
CA TYR A 252 -20.54 2.91 4.02
C TYR A 252 -21.53 4.04 4.24
N SER A 253 -22.35 3.91 5.30
CA SER A 253 -23.36 4.89 5.73
C SER A 253 -23.55 4.82 7.25
N ASP A 254 -24.32 5.74 7.82
CA ASP A 254 -24.67 5.69 9.26
C ASP A 254 -25.44 4.40 9.61
N SER A 255 -26.33 3.95 8.72
CA SER A 255 -27.04 2.68 8.90
C SER A 255 -26.11 1.47 8.89
N TYR A 256 -25.08 1.48 8.03
CA TYR A 256 -24.04 0.47 8.02
C TYR A 256 -23.28 0.42 9.35
N ASN A 257 -22.92 1.57 9.91
CA ASN A 257 -22.24 1.62 11.21
C ASN A 257 -23.08 0.98 12.33
N GLN A 258 -24.36 1.27 12.38
CA GLN A 258 -25.28 0.68 13.37
C GLN A 258 -25.41 -0.83 13.18
N GLU A 259 -25.58 -1.29 11.95
CA GLU A 259 -25.66 -2.71 11.62
C GLU A 259 -24.33 -3.42 11.93
N LEU A 260 -23.21 -2.81 11.57
CA LEU A 260 -21.87 -3.32 11.90
C LEU A 260 -21.72 -3.52 13.41
N HIS A 261 -21.97 -2.48 14.21
CA HIS A 261 -21.84 -2.56 15.67
C HIS A 261 -22.74 -3.64 16.27
N LYS A 262 -24.00 -3.74 15.83
CA LYS A 262 -24.94 -4.77 16.28
C LYS A 262 -24.41 -6.17 15.98
N LEU A 263 -24.08 -6.43 14.72
CA LEU A 263 -23.65 -7.76 14.27
C LEU A 263 -22.29 -8.16 14.89
N VAL A 264 -21.38 -7.20 15.06
CA VAL A 264 -20.08 -7.45 15.70
C VAL A 264 -20.27 -7.81 17.17
N ASN A 265 -21.15 -7.11 17.90
CA ASN A 265 -21.45 -7.43 19.30
C ASN A 265 -22.09 -8.82 19.45
N GLU A 266 -23.06 -9.17 18.60
CA GLU A 266 -23.63 -10.52 18.54
C GLU A 266 -22.54 -11.59 18.29
N SER A 267 -21.60 -11.29 17.39
CA SER A 267 -20.49 -12.18 17.07
C SER A 267 -19.49 -12.33 18.23
N ILE A 268 -19.22 -11.24 18.94
CA ILE A 268 -18.36 -11.25 20.15
C ILE A 268 -18.97 -12.15 21.24
N GLU A 269 -20.27 -12.01 21.52
CA GLU A 269 -20.98 -12.86 22.49
C GLU A 269 -20.92 -14.34 22.08
N LYS A 270 -21.13 -14.61 20.81
CA LYS A 270 -21.07 -15.96 20.27
C LYS A 270 -19.67 -16.55 20.37
N PHE A 271 -18.62 -15.84 19.95
CA PHE A 271 -17.25 -16.31 20.06
C PHE A 271 -16.83 -16.59 21.50
N ASN A 272 -17.25 -15.76 22.46
CA ASN A 272 -17.01 -16.00 23.89
C ASN A 272 -17.76 -17.26 24.37
N THR A 273 -19.01 -17.47 23.96
CA THR A 273 -19.76 -18.69 24.27
C THR A 273 -19.06 -19.94 23.70
N GLU A 274 -18.53 -19.85 22.48
CA GLU A 274 -17.81 -20.97 21.88
C GLU A 274 -16.46 -21.24 22.57
N ILE A 275 -15.77 -20.22 23.05
CA ILE A 275 -14.56 -20.37 23.86
C ILE A 275 -14.83 -21.14 25.17
N ALA A 276 -15.97 -20.89 25.80
CA ALA A 276 -16.35 -21.56 27.04
C ALA A 276 -16.56 -23.07 26.87
N LYS A 277 -16.83 -23.56 25.66
CA LYS A 277 -16.98 -24.99 25.36
C LYS A 277 -15.65 -25.75 25.30
N ILE A 278 -14.52 -25.04 25.20
CA ILE A 278 -13.19 -25.64 25.06
C ILE A 278 -12.74 -26.16 26.43
N LYS A 279 -12.59 -27.47 26.53
CA LYS A 279 -12.28 -28.17 27.81
C LYS A 279 -10.77 -28.34 28.01
N ASN A 280 -10.02 -28.61 26.95
CA ASN A 280 -8.60 -28.90 27.03
C ASN A 280 -7.78 -28.03 26.04
N LYS A 281 -7.28 -26.90 26.54
CA LYS A 281 -6.46 -25.96 25.75
C LYS A 281 -5.09 -26.51 25.36
N GLU A 282 -4.67 -27.62 25.92
CA GLU A 282 -3.40 -28.30 25.58
C GLU A 282 -3.60 -29.34 24.48
N ASP A 283 -4.83 -29.82 24.24
CA ASP A 283 -5.12 -30.67 23.09
C ASP A 283 -4.85 -29.89 21.78
N LYS A 284 -4.09 -30.50 20.89
CA LYS A 284 -3.63 -29.88 19.65
C LYS A 284 -4.78 -29.31 18.78
N LYS A 285 -5.95 -29.92 18.82
CA LYS A 285 -7.11 -29.52 18.01
C LYS A 285 -7.90 -28.43 18.71
N GLU A 286 -8.21 -28.61 19.99
CA GLU A 286 -8.92 -27.61 20.80
C GLU A 286 -8.09 -26.33 20.97
N LYS A 287 -6.79 -26.44 21.14
CA LYS A 287 -5.83 -25.33 21.16
C LYS A 287 -5.95 -24.47 19.87
N LYS A 288 -6.09 -25.12 18.74
CA LYS A 288 -6.22 -24.42 17.45
C LYS A 288 -7.57 -23.74 17.28
N ILE A 289 -8.64 -24.35 17.77
CA ILE A 289 -9.97 -23.74 17.83
C ILE A 289 -9.93 -22.51 18.75
N TYR A 290 -9.36 -22.66 19.94
CA TYR A 290 -9.18 -21.60 20.89
C TYR A 290 -8.41 -20.40 20.29
N TRP A 291 -7.27 -20.67 19.65
CA TRP A 291 -6.50 -19.68 18.92
C TRP A 291 -7.32 -18.95 17.83
N THR A 292 -8.17 -19.69 17.08
CA THR A 292 -9.04 -19.14 16.04
C THR A 292 -10.08 -18.18 16.64
N LEU A 293 -10.75 -18.59 17.69
CA LEU A 293 -11.77 -17.78 18.36
C LEU A 293 -11.17 -16.50 18.97
N LEU A 294 -9.98 -16.60 19.61
CA LEU A 294 -9.26 -15.42 20.11
C LEU A 294 -8.88 -14.46 18.98
N SER A 295 -8.49 -15.00 17.82
CA SER A 295 -8.17 -14.19 16.64
C SER A 295 -9.39 -13.45 16.13
N ASN A 296 -10.55 -14.12 16.07
CA ASN A 296 -11.81 -13.53 15.62
C ASN A 296 -12.30 -12.47 16.61
N LEU A 297 -12.17 -12.69 17.90
CA LEU A 297 -12.47 -11.69 18.93
C LEU A 297 -11.60 -10.44 18.79
N SER A 298 -10.29 -10.62 18.61
CA SER A 298 -9.39 -9.48 18.36
C SER A 298 -9.81 -8.68 17.14
N GLY A 299 -10.16 -9.35 16.04
CA GLY A 299 -10.66 -8.70 14.82
C GLY A 299 -12.00 -8.00 15.01
N ALA A 300 -12.92 -8.61 15.75
CA ALA A 300 -14.25 -8.07 16.02
C ALA A 300 -14.15 -6.80 16.89
N TYR A 301 -13.40 -6.82 17.98
CA TYR A 301 -13.18 -5.63 18.81
C TYR A 301 -12.45 -4.51 18.05
N TYR A 302 -11.48 -4.85 17.19
CA TYR A 302 -10.82 -3.87 16.34
C TYR A 302 -11.84 -3.15 15.44
N ALA A 303 -12.76 -3.89 14.84
CA ALA A 303 -13.75 -3.35 13.90
C ALA A 303 -14.72 -2.33 14.50
N ILE A 304 -15.02 -2.44 15.79
CA ILE A 304 -15.88 -1.48 16.51
C ILE A 304 -15.09 -0.41 17.27
N GLY A 305 -13.75 -0.35 17.08
CA GLY A 305 -12.89 0.65 17.70
C GLY A 305 -12.56 0.42 19.17
N ASP A 306 -12.89 -0.75 19.76
CA ASP A 306 -12.44 -1.16 21.08
C ASP A 306 -11.02 -1.75 20.99
N TYR A 307 -10.05 -0.85 20.77
CA TYR A 307 -8.66 -1.24 20.56
C TYR A 307 -8.02 -1.86 21.80
N GLU A 308 -8.49 -1.55 23.00
CA GLU A 308 -7.99 -2.16 24.24
C GLU A 308 -8.26 -3.65 24.27
N LYS A 309 -9.51 -4.03 24.03
CA LYS A 309 -9.89 -5.44 23.94
C LYS A 309 -9.30 -6.14 22.72
N ALA A 310 -9.20 -5.44 21.59
CA ALA A 310 -8.51 -5.98 20.42
C ALA A 310 -7.07 -6.38 20.74
N ILE A 311 -6.32 -5.52 21.46
CA ILE A 311 -4.94 -5.75 21.92
C ILE A 311 -4.90 -6.90 22.95
N GLU A 312 -5.82 -6.92 23.91
CA GLU A 312 -5.92 -7.98 24.91
C GLU A 312 -6.06 -9.37 24.27
N TYR A 313 -7.03 -9.51 23.35
CA TYR A 313 -7.26 -10.79 22.66
C TYR A 313 -6.13 -11.15 21.67
N ALA A 314 -5.49 -10.17 21.05
CA ALA A 314 -4.28 -10.41 20.25
C ALA A 314 -3.13 -10.97 21.11
N LYS A 315 -2.91 -10.45 22.31
CA LYS A 315 -1.91 -10.95 23.27
C LYS A 315 -2.25 -12.37 23.74
N LYS A 316 -3.48 -12.62 24.19
CA LYS A 316 -3.95 -13.97 24.58
C LYS A 316 -3.73 -14.99 23.47
N ARG A 317 -4.02 -14.62 22.23
CA ARG A 317 -3.75 -15.48 21.07
C ARG A 317 -2.26 -15.79 20.89
N MET A 318 -1.37 -14.80 21.10
CA MET A 318 0.08 -15.00 20.97
C MET A 318 0.64 -15.91 22.07
N GLU A 319 0.03 -15.95 23.26
CA GLU A 319 0.36 -16.88 24.33
C GLU A 319 0.04 -18.33 23.93
N VAL A 320 -1.03 -18.54 23.15
CA VAL A 320 -1.43 -19.88 22.67
C VAL A 320 -0.48 -20.38 21.57
N ASP A 321 -0.14 -19.55 20.62
CA ASP A 321 0.75 -19.90 19.50
C ASP A 321 1.44 -18.64 18.97
N TYR A 322 2.68 -18.42 19.40
CA TYR A 322 3.47 -17.29 18.94
C TYR A 322 3.91 -17.48 17.49
N ASN A 323 3.48 -16.57 16.62
CA ASN A 323 3.96 -16.46 15.25
C ASN A 323 4.25 -14.99 14.94
N LYS A 324 5.41 -14.70 14.34
CA LYS A 324 5.85 -13.35 13.99
C LYS A 324 4.81 -12.56 13.15
N LYS A 325 4.03 -13.25 12.32
CA LYS A 325 2.94 -12.63 11.54
C LYS A 325 1.82 -12.07 12.43
N TRP A 326 1.62 -12.65 13.60
CA TRP A 326 0.55 -12.23 14.53
C TRP A 326 0.96 -11.06 15.39
N LYS A 327 2.26 -10.88 15.62
CA LYS A 327 2.81 -9.66 16.23
C LYS A 327 2.43 -8.42 15.42
N PHE A 328 2.44 -8.52 14.09
CA PHE A 328 2.04 -7.44 13.21
C PHE A 328 0.59 -6.95 13.47
N ASN A 329 -0.37 -7.85 13.70
CA ASN A 329 -1.75 -7.47 14.00
C ASN A 329 -1.86 -6.76 15.36
N LEU A 330 -1.07 -7.18 16.36
CA LEU A 330 -0.98 -6.50 17.65
C LEU A 330 -0.42 -5.08 17.48
N GLU A 331 0.68 -4.93 16.74
CA GLU A 331 1.32 -3.64 16.47
C GLU A 331 0.38 -2.67 15.74
N ILE A 332 -0.46 -3.17 14.82
CA ILE A 332 -1.48 -2.36 14.14
C ILE A 332 -2.51 -1.84 15.16
N ALA A 333 -3.04 -2.70 16.03
CA ALA A 333 -4.03 -2.31 17.01
C ALA A 333 -3.47 -1.32 18.04
N GLU A 334 -2.22 -1.52 18.49
CA GLU A 334 -1.52 -0.62 19.41
C GLU A 334 -1.25 0.74 18.79
N SER A 335 -0.79 0.76 17.52
CA SER A 335 -0.59 1.99 16.76
C SER A 335 -1.90 2.75 16.58
N ARG A 336 -2.98 2.03 16.25
CA ARG A 336 -4.29 2.63 16.04
C ARG A 336 -4.86 3.22 17.30
N LYS A 337 -4.75 2.51 18.44
CA LYS A 337 -5.15 3.04 19.75
C LYS A 337 -4.45 4.35 20.03
N LYS A 338 -3.11 4.40 19.88
CA LYS A 338 -2.31 5.61 20.12
C LYS A 338 -2.77 6.80 19.28
N ILE A 339 -3.07 6.57 18.00
CA ILE A 339 -3.57 7.62 17.08
C ILE A 339 -4.94 8.10 17.54
N THR A 340 -5.85 7.18 17.87
CA THR A 340 -7.22 7.51 18.31
C THR A 340 -7.22 8.27 19.63
N ASP A 341 -6.42 7.85 20.60
CA ASP A 341 -6.31 8.51 21.89
C ASP A 341 -5.77 9.94 21.75
N LYS A 342 -4.75 10.15 20.89
CA LYS A 342 -4.21 11.49 20.58
C LYS A 342 -5.26 12.44 19.96
N ASN A 343 -6.21 11.91 19.18
CA ASN A 343 -7.19 12.73 18.46
C ASN A 343 -8.53 12.88 19.22
N LYS A 344 -8.67 12.20 20.37
CA LYS A 344 -9.80 12.40 21.31
C LYS A 344 -9.49 13.38 22.43
N SER A 345 -8.21 13.64 22.68
CA SER A 345 -7.71 14.65 23.63
C SER A 345 -7.64 16.03 22.98
#